data_84186afe570adc0d45470ff60eb7d7d3
#
_entry.id   84186afe570adc0d45470ff60eb7d7d3
#
_cell.length_a   1.000
_cell.length_b   1.000
_cell.length_c   1.000
_cell.angle_alpha   90.00
_cell.angle_beta   90.00
_cell.angle_gamma   90.00
#
_symmetry.space_group_name_H-M   'P 1'
#
loop_
_entity.id
_entity.type
_entity.pdbx_description
1 polymer ?
#
loop_
_entity_poly.entity_id
_entity_poly.type
_entity_poly.pdbx_seq_one_letter_code
_entity_poly.pdbx_strand_id
1 'polypeptide(L)'
;MTKSTSLQSLTFLGDAEYLAFERSSEIRHELLSGRVRAMAGAAREHNLVTGNISAELRSQLKGKPCETYSNHMRVGAPRRSLYTYPDAVVACGTPLFSDDRRDTLINPLLIVEVLSPSAEGYDRGEKFKCYRSIESFAEYVLVAQDRMWADHFVKLEGIWTIRETERSIELVTVPCVLSFSEIYDRVELVARKGAEP
;
A
#
# COMPACT_ATOMS: atom_id res chain seq x y z
N MET A 1 13.81 0.06 -36.95
CA MET A 1 12.75 1.08 -36.72
C MET A 1 11.71 0.46 -35.82
N THR A 2 11.91 0.54 -34.52
CA THR A 2 11.00 0.02 -33.48
C THR A 2 9.97 1.10 -33.16
N LYS A 3 8.72 0.83 -33.47
CA LYS A 3 7.60 1.71 -33.12
C LYS A 3 7.44 1.71 -31.59
N SER A 4 7.82 2.81 -30.95
CA SER A 4 7.42 3.14 -29.60
C SER A 4 5.91 3.32 -29.60
N THR A 5 5.18 2.32 -29.14
CA THR A 5 3.75 2.42 -28.92
C THR A 5 3.56 3.12 -27.58
N SER A 6 3.25 4.41 -27.63
CA SER A 6 2.82 5.17 -26.46
C SER A 6 1.52 4.55 -25.94
N LEU A 7 1.58 3.83 -24.83
CA LEU A 7 0.44 3.31 -24.07
C LEU A 7 -0.28 4.47 -23.36
N GLN A 8 -0.91 5.35 -24.12
CA GLN A 8 -1.88 6.36 -23.66
C GLN A 8 -3.31 6.01 -24.06
N SER A 9 -3.66 4.75 -24.13
CA SER A 9 -5.07 4.36 -24.20
C SER A 9 -5.46 3.79 -22.85
N LEU A 10 -6.38 4.46 -22.18
CA LEU A 10 -7.13 3.96 -21.01
C LEU A 10 -7.83 2.67 -21.43
N THR A 11 -7.15 1.55 -21.33
CA THR A 11 -7.72 0.25 -21.61
C THR A 11 -8.55 -0.12 -20.40
N PHE A 12 -9.87 -0.23 -20.60
CA PHE A 12 -10.75 -0.80 -19.58
C PHE A 12 -10.62 -2.32 -19.67
N LEU A 13 -10.17 -2.93 -18.57
CA LEU A 13 -10.05 -4.38 -18.44
C LEU A 13 -10.97 -4.89 -17.34
N GLY A 14 -11.56 -6.05 -17.58
CA GLY A 14 -12.15 -6.84 -16.51
C GLY A 14 -11.06 -7.47 -15.64
N ASP A 15 -11.43 -7.96 -14.45
CA ASP A 15 -10.49 -8.52 -13.47
C ASP A 15 -9.62 -9.65 -14.04
N ALA A 16 -10.22 -10.60 -14.76
CA ALA A 16 -9.50 -11.71 -15.36
C ALA A 16 -8.56 -11.27 -16.49
N GLU A 17 -8.99 -10.31 -17.31
CA GLU A 17 -8.19 -9.74 -18.39
C GLU A 17 -7.00 -8.98 -17.83
N TYR A 18 -7.21 -8.18 -16.76
CA TYR A 18 -6.13 -7.48 -16.06
C TYR A 18 -5.11 -8.47 -15.48
N LEU A 19 -5.55 -9.51 -14.77
CA LEU A 19 -4.63 -10.50 -14.21
C LEU A 19 -3.81 -11.22 -15.27
N ALA A 20 -4.40 -11.52 -16.42
CA ALA A 20 -3.68 -12.11 -17.55
C ALA A 20 -2.67 -11.13 -18.16
N PHE A 21 -3.07 -9.88 -18.37
CA PHE A 21 -2.22 -8.80 -18.86
C PHE A 21 -1.04 -8.54 -17.92
N GLU A 22 -1.32 -8.32 -16.63
CA GLU A 22 -0.32 -7.99 -15.61
C GLU A 22 0.74 -9.09 -15.44
N ARG A 23 0.32 -10.36 -15.52
CA ARG A 23 1.22 -11.51 -15.42
C ARG A 23 2.15 -11.68 -16.61
N SER A 24 1.84 -11.06 -17.74
CA SER A 24 2.67 -11.05 -18.96
C SER A 24 3.46 -9.75 -19.14
N SER A 25 3.23 -8.76 -18.28
CA SER A 25 3.87 -7.45 -18.40
C SER A 25 5.24 -7.43 -17.71
N GLU A 26 6.20 -6.72 -18.29
CA GLU A 26 7.52 -6.46 -17.70
C GLU A 26 7.49 -5.36 -16.63
N ILE A 27 6.48 -4.48 -16.68
CA ILE A 27 6.25 -3.42 -15.70
C ILE A 27 4.94 -3.66 -14.97
N ARG A 28 4.84 -3.16 -13.75
CA ARG A 28 3.64 -3.32 -12.94
C ARG A 28 2.60 -2.27 -13.25
N HIS A 29 1.36 -2.71 -13.12
CA HIS A 29 0.19 -1.86 -13.28
C HIS A 29 -0.78 -2.10 -12.11
N GLU A 30 -1.50 -1.06 -11.74
CA GLU A 30 -2.67 -1.15 -10.88
C GLU A 30 -3.93 -1.13 -11.73
N LEU A 31 -4.96 -1.83 -11.27
CA LEU A 31 -6.32 -1.73 -11.80
C LEU A 31 -7.20 -1.02 -10.79
N LEU A 32 -7.92 0.00 -11.21
CA LEU A 32 -8.95 0.67 -10.43
C LEU A 32 -10.19 0.91 -11.27
N SER A 33 -11.31 0.29 -10.88
CA SER A 33 -12.60 0.44 -11.55
C SER A 33 -12.49 0.24 -13.08
N GLY A 34 -11.75 -0.79 -13.49
CA GLY A 34 -11.52 -1.12 -14.91
C GLY A 34 -10.38 -0.33 -15.58
N ARG A 35 -9.82 0.68 -14.96
CA ARG A 35 -8.73 1.49 -15.53
C ARG A 35 -7.38 0.96 -15.10
N VAL A 36 -6.53 0.66 -16.07
CA VAL A 36 -5.15 0.23 -15.85
C VAL A 36 -4.23 1.45 -15.78
N ARG A 37 -3.36 1.49 -14.76
CA ARG A 37 -2.35 2.52 -14.56
C ARG A 37 -0.99 1.87 -14.35
N ALA A 38 0.01 2.25 -15.15
CA ALA A 38 1.38 1.82 -14.92
C ALA A 38 1.93 2.44 -13.63
N MET A 39 2.66 1.63 -12.85
CA MET A 39 3.35 2.10 -11.66
C MET A 39 4.64 2.82 -12.07
N ALA A 40 4.88 3.99 -11.48
CA ALA A 40 6.13 4.71 -11.63
C ALA A 40 7.20 4.17 -10.67
N GLY A 41 8.46 4.47 -10.93
CA GLY A 41 9.54 4.25 -9.96
C GLY A 41 9.35 5.14 -8.73
N ALA A 42 9.92 4.72 -7.60
CA ALA A 42 9.85 5.43 -6.33
C ALA A 42 11.16 6.21 -6.06
N ALA A 43 11.06 7.33 -5.35
CA ALA A 43 12.19 8.11 -4.88
C ALA A 43 13.00 7.36 -3.81
N ARG A 44 14.23 7.82 -3.52
CA ARG A 44 15.09 7.24 -2.47
C ARG A 44 14.39 7.21 -1.11
N GLU A 45 13.78 8.32 -0.72
CA GLU A 45 13.09 8.49 0.57
C GLU A 45 11.93 7.51 0.71
N HIS A 46 11.11 7.37 -0.32
CA HIS A 46 10.03 6.37 -0.37
C HIS A 46 10.57 4.94 -0.17
N ASN A 47 11.64 4.59 -0.88
CA ASN A 47 12.22 3.25 -0.78
C ASN A 47 12.78 2.97 0.63
N LEU A 48 13.43 3.97 1.27
CA LEU A 48 13.94 3.83 2.63
C LEU A 48 12.81 3.66 3.64
N VAL A 49 11.79 4.54 3.61
CA VAL A 49 10.63 4.44 4.50
C VAL A 49 9.91 3.10 4.34
N THR A 50 9.65 2.68 3.10
CA THR A 50 9.02 1.38 2.80
C THR A 50 9.85 0.20 3.32
N GLY A 51 11.17 0.25 3.11
CA GLY A 51 12.10 -0.79 3.59
C GLY A 51 12.13 -0.89 5.10
N ASN A 52 12.23 0.25 5.79
CA ASN A 52 12.26 0.34 7.25
C ASN A 52 10.94 -0.17 7.86
N ILE A 53 9.78 0.26 7.35
CA ILE A 53 8.46 -0.22 7.78
C ILE A 53 8.35 -1.74 7.62
N SER A 54 8.77 -2.26 6.48
CA SER A 54 8.71 -3.70 6.20
C SER A 54 9.61 -4.50 7.15
N ALA A 55 10.79 -3.98 7.48
CA ALA A 55 11.73 -4.58 8.42
C ALA A 55 11.15 -4.61 9.84
N GLU A 56 10.59 -3.48 10.31
CA GLU A 56 9.97 -3.35 11.63
C GLU A 56 8.78 -4.29 11.78
N LEU A 57 7.84 -4.31 10.84
CA LEU A 57 6.69 -5.22 10.86
C LEU A 57 7.16 -6.68 10.90
N ARG A 58 8.10 -7.05 10.04
CA ARG A 58 8.62 -8.41 9.98
C ARG A 58 9.34 -8.84 11.25
N SER A 59 10.11 -7.93 11.85
CA SER A 59 10.83 -8.17 13.11
C SER A 59 9.86 -8.42 14.27
N GLN A 60 8.88 -7.51 14.45
CA GLN A 60 7.94 -7.55 15.57
C GLN A 60 6.88 -8.66 15.43
N LEU A 61 6.57 -9.08 14.20
CA LEU A 61 5.63 -10.18 13.93
C LEU A 61 6.29 -11.57 13.87
N LYS A 62 7.62 -11.65 14.08
CA LYS A 62 8.31 -12.94 14.09
C LYS A 62 7.73 -13.88 15.14
N GLY A 63 7.32 -15.08 14.71
CA GLY A 63 6.71 -16.09 15.60
C GLY A 63 5.23 -15.85 15.92
N LYS A 64 4.61 -14.82 15.34
CA LYS A 64 3.15 -14.60 15.39
C LYS A 64 2.48 -15.25 14.16
N PRO A 65 1.19 -15.56 14.24
CA PRO A 65 0.45 -16.14 13.11
C PRO A 65 0.10 -15.09 12.06
N CYS A 66 1.07 -14.28 11.66
CA CYS A 66 0.91 -13.19 10.70
C CYS A 66 2.05 -13.22 9.69
N GLU A 67 1.72 -12.96 8.43
CA GLU A 67 2.67 -12.82 7.34
C GLU A 67 2.75 -11.36 6.90
N THR A 68 3.98 -10.86 6.72
CA THR A 68 4.24 -9.51 6.20
C THR A 68 4.73 -9.61 4.77
N TYR A 69 4.08 -8.88 3.88
CA TYR A 69 4.46 -8.77 2.48
C TYR A 69 4.86 -7.32 2.17
N SER A 70 5.86 -7.16 1.32
CA SER A 70 6.27 -5.87 0.79
C SER A 70 5.69 -5.61 -0.60
N ASN A 71 6.01 -4.51 -1.19
CA ASN A 71 5.52 -3.92 -2.44
C ASN A 71 5.45 -4.84 -3.69
N HIS A 72 5.73 -6.12 -3.58
CA HIS A 72 5.59 -7.10 -4.67
C HIS A 72 4.34 -7.98 -4.55
N MET A 73 3.68 -7.99 -3.40
CA MET A 73 2.43 -8.70 -3.22
C MET A 73 1.27 -7.84 -3.72
N ARG A 74 0.60 -8.32 -4.75
CA ARG A 74 -0.63 -7.68 -5.19
C ARG A 74 -1.76 -7.91 -4.20
N VAL A 75 -2.52 -6.87 -3.91
CA VAL A 75 -3.76 -6.93 -3.12
C VAL A 75 -4.94 -6.75 -4.04
N GLY A 76 -5.92 -7.67 -3.94
CA GLY A 76 -7.15 -7.63 -4.71
C GLY A 76 -8.36 -7.30 -3.84
N ALA A 77 -9.19 -6.36 -4.33
CA ALA A 77 -10.55 -6.12 -3.85
C ALA A 77 -11.55 -6.33 -5.00
N PRO A 78 -11.87 -7.60 -5.37
CA PRO A 78 -12.62 -7.92 -6.58
C PRO A 78 -14.01 -7.26 -6.64
N ARG A 79 -14.67 -7.09 -5.47
CA ARG A 79 -15.98 -6.38 -5.39
C ARG A 79 -15.93 -4.94 -5.91
N ARG A 80 -14.74 -4.36 -6.06
CA ARG A 80 -14.50 -2.99 -6.52
C ARG A 80 -13.60 -2.92 -7.74
N SER A 81 -13.25 -4.07 -8.33
CA SER A 81 -12.29 -4.16 -9.44
C SER A 81 -11.03 -3.34 -9.14
N LEU A 82 -10.45 -3.59 -7.94
CA LEU A 82 -9.20 -3.00 -7.49
C LEU A 82 -8.15 -4.08 -7.38
N TYR A 83 -7.00 -3.84 -7.99
CA TYR A 83 -5.77 -4.63 -7.82
C TYR A 83 -4.60 -3.67 -7.76
N THR A 84 -3.88 -3.68 -6.65
CA THR A 84 -2.79 -2.73 -6.36
C THR A 84 -1.59 -3.44 -5.75
N TYR A 85 -0.49 -2.71 -5.58
CA TYR A 85 0.72 -3.19 -4.92
C TYR A 85 1.07 -2.25 -3.76
N PRO A 86 0.46 -2.44 -2.59
CA PRO A 86 0.78 -1.61 -1.42
C PRO A 86 2.24 -1.75 -1.00
N ASP A 87 2.78 -0.73 -0.35
CA ASP A 87 4.18 -0.73 0.10
C ASP A 87 4.44 -1.79 1.17
N ALA A 88 3.51 -1.98 2.12
CA ALA A 88 3.54 -3.10 3.04
C ALA A 88 2.13 -3.61 3.36
N VAL A 89 2.00 -4.92 3.55
CA VAL A 89 0.73 -5.60 3.85
C VAL A 89 0.95 -6.65 4.91
N VAL A 90 0.02 -6.75 5.86
CA VAL A 90 -0.01 -7.84 6.83
C VAL A 90 -1.31 -8.64 6.69
N ALA A 91 -1.18 -9.95 6.64
CA ALA A 91 -2.28 -10.89 6.75
C ALA A 91 -2.03 -11.80 7.96
N CYS A 92 -3.04 -11.97 8.82
CA CYS A 92 -2.96 -12.85 10.00
C CYS A 92 -3.89 -14.05 9.84
N GLY A 93 -3.50 -15.18 10.39
CA GLY A 93 -4.16 -16.46 10.16
C GLY A 93 -3.77 -17.05 8.80
N THR A 94 -4.72 -17.67 8.11
CA THR A 94 -4.48 -18.27 6.79
C THR A 94 -4.61 -17.23 5.69
N PRO A 95 -3.53 -16.91 4.96
CA PRO A 95 -3.61 -16.01 3.81
C PRO A 95 -4.49 -16.61 2.70
N LEU A 96 -5.41 -15.79 2.17
CA LEU A 96 -6.29 -16.16 1.06
C LEU A 96 -5.82 -15.46 -0.22
N PHE A 97 -5.78 -16.20 -1.30
CA PHE A 97 -5.37 -15.71 -2.60
C PHE A 97 -6.49 -15.82 -3.62
N SER A 98 -6.45 -15.00 -4.66
CA SER A 98 -7.47 -14.97 -5.71
C SER A 98 -7.51 -16.27 -6.52
N ASP A 99 -6.37 -16.93 -6.66
CA ASP A 99 -6.21 -18.21 -7.39
C ASP A 99 -4.96 -18.98 -6.92
N ASP A 100 -4.74 -20.15 -7.51
CA ASP A 100 -3.63 -21.07 -7.15
C ASP A 100 -2.23 -20.51 -7.41
N ARG A 101 -2.09 -19.43 -8.17
CA ARG A 101 -0.79 -18.75 -8.37
C ARG A 101 -0.29 -18.03 -7.14
N ARG A 102 -1.19 -17.72 -6.19
CA ARG A 102 -0.88 -17.09 -4.90
C ARG A 102 -0.12 -15.76 -5.04
N ASP A 103 -0.38 -15.02 -6.12
CA ASP A 103 0.25 -13.73 -6.42
C ASP A 103 -0.66 -12.52 -6.12
N THR A 104 -1.88 -12.77 -5.64
CA THR A 104 -2.88 -11.75 -5.30
C THR A 104 -3.56 -12.09 -4.00
N LEU A 105 -3.20 -11.38 -2.93
CA LEU A 105 -3.78 -11.51 -1.59
C LEU A 105 -5.16 -10.84 -1.55
N ILE A 106 -6.16 -11.51 -1.00
CA ILE A 106 -7.54 -10.98 -0.92
C ILE A 106 -8.06 -10.79 0.51
N ASN A 107 -7.26 -11.13 1.52
CA ASN A 107 -7.60 -10.93 2.93
C ASN A 107 -6.52 -10.18 3.72
N PRO A 108 -6.05 -9.02 3.28
CA PRO A 108 -5.17 -8.18 4.08
C PRO A 108 -5.88 -7.74 5.37
N LEU A 109 -5.16 -7.69 6.48
CA LEU A 109 -5.62 -7.13 7.75
C LEU A 109 -5.19 -5.67 7.90
N LEU A 110 -3.91 -5.39 7.62
CA LEU A 110 -3.29 -4.08 7.64
C LEU A 110 -2.66 -3.80 6.27
N ILE A 111 -2.84 -2.60 5.78
CA ILE A 111 -2.14 -2.05 4.61
C ILE A 111 -1.41 -0.78 5.01
N VAL A 112 -0.18 -0.62 4.53
CA VAL A 112 0.61 0.61 4.68
C VAL A 112 0.98 1.12 3.29
N GLU A 113 0.75 2.42 3.05
CA GLU A 113 1.18 3.13 1.85
C GLU A 113 2.09 4.29 2.25
N VAL A 114 3.22 4.41 1.56
CA VAL A 114 4.13 5.54 1.71
C VAL A 114 3.77 6.59 0.67
N LEU A 115 3.31 7.74 1.12
CA LEU A 115 2.75 8.77 0.26
C LEU A 115 3.82 9.50 -0.54
N SER A 116 3.70 9.45 -1.86
CA SER A 116 4.37 10.40 -2.73
C SER A 116 3.47 11.61 -3.01
N PRO A 117 4.01 12.79 -3.32
CA PRO A 117 3.21 13.98 -3.62
C PRO A 117 2.19 13.79 -4.75
N SER A 118 2.48 12.90 -5.70
CA SER A 118 1.61 12.60 -6.84
C SER A 118 0.52 11.55 -6.54
N ALA A 119 0.71 10.69 -5.52
CA ALA A 119 -0.20 9.60 -5.21
C ALA A 119 -1.08 9.87 -3.98
N GLU A 120 -0.74 10.85 -3.14
CA GLU A 120 -1.41 11.13 -1.86
C GLU A 120 -2.93 11.22 -1.96
N GLY A 121 -3.44 12.00 -2.91
CA GLY A 121 -4.90 12.15 -3.08
C GLY A 121 -5.60 10.86 -3.52
N TYR A 122 -4.91 10.03 -4.29
CA TYR A 122 -5.40 8.74 -4.75
C TYR A 122 -5.44 7.70 -3.62
N ASP A 123 -4.36 7.61 -2.83
CA ASP A 123 -4.25 6.66 -1.72
C ASP A 123 -5.22 6.98 -0.59
N ARG A 124 -5.40 8.30 -0.27
CA ARG A 124 -6.38 8.78 0.72
C ARG A 124 -7.83 8.59 0.30
N GLY A 125 -8.10 8.67 -0.99
CA GLY A 125 -9.46 8.70 -1.54
C GLY A 125 -9.89 7.36 -2.14
N GLU A 126 -9.60 7.17 -3.41
CA GLU A 126 -10.16 6.06 -4.20
C GLU A 126 -9.64 4.69 -3.78
N LYS A 127 -8.34 4.54 -3.50
CA LYS A 127 -7.77 3.29 -2.99
C LYS A 127 -8.42 2.90 -1.66
N PHE A 128 -8.41 3.81 -0.68
CA PHE A 128 -8.99 3.54 0.64
C PHE A 128 -10.46 3.14 0.55
N LYS A 129 -11.26 3.85 -0.27
CA LYS A 129 -12.66 3.50 -0.51
C LYS A 129 -12.83 2.07 -1.03
N CYS A 130 -11.93 1.62 -1.91
CA CYS A 130 -11.97 0.27 -2.45
C CYS A 130 -11.47 -0.77 -1.44
N TYR A 131 -10.39 -0.52 -0.71
CA TYR A 131 -9.88 -1.41 0.34
C TYR A 131 -10.92 -1.68 1.43
N ARG A 132 -11.73 -0.68 1.78
CA ARG A 132 -12.83 -0.84 2.75
C ARG A 132 -13.88 -1.89 2.36
N SER A 133 -13.91 -2.34 1.11
CA SER A 133 -14.78 -3.43 0.67
C SER A 133 -14.24 -4.82 1.00
N ILE A 134 -12.98 -4.92 1.40
CA ILE A 134 -12.35 -6.16 1.86
C ILE A 134 -12.77 -6.38 3.32
N GLU A 135 -13.38 -7.52 3.61
CA GLU A 135 -13.97 -7.80 4.93
C GLU A 135 -12.93 -7.83 6.05
N SER A 136 -11.79 -8.48 5.78
CA SER A 136 -10.67 -8.60 6.72
C SER A 136 -9.93 -7.31 6.98
N PHE A 137 -10.03 -6.32 6.08
CA PHE A 137 -9.27 -5.08 6.16
C PHE A 137 -9.78 -4.21 7.31
N ALA A 138 -8.91 -3.98 8.29
CA ALA A 138 -9.26 -3.30 9.53
C ALA A 138 -8.33 -2.15 9.91
N GLU A 139 -7.17 -2.03 9.26
CA GLU A 139 -6.20 -0.99 9.60
C GLU A 139 -5.49 -0.48 8.34
N TYR A 140 -5.37 0.85 8.22
CA TYR A 140 -4.70 1.52 7.10
C TYR A 140 -3.79 2.61 7.61
N VAL A 141 -2.54 2.59 7.19
CA VAL A 141 -1.54 3.59 7.57
C VAL A 141 -1.03 4.27 6.32
N LEU A 142 -1.08 5.59 6.32
CA LEU A 142 -0.50 6.45 5.28
C LEU A 142 0.67 7.20 5.87
N VAL A 143 1.88 6.92 5.41
CA VAL A 143 3.12 7.51 5.92
C VAL A 143 3.67 8.50 4.92
N ALA A 144 3.93 9.74 5.31
CA ALA A 144 4.54 10.72 4.43
C ALA A 144 6.02 10.37 4.18
N GLN A 145 6.49 10.47 2.92
CA GLN A 145 7.91 10.26 2.61
C GLN A 145 8.78 11.50 2.85
N ASP A 146 8.17 12.68 2.97
CA ASP A 146 8.84 14.00 2.98
C ASP A 146 8.80 14.71 4.34
N ARG A 147 8.11 14.13 5.33
CA ARG A 147 8.02 14.64 6.69
C ARG A 147 7.66 13.52 7.67
N MET A 148 8.04 13.67 8.93
CA MET A 148 7.65 12.75 10.00
C MET A 148 6.17 12.90 10.34
N TRP A 149 5.34 12.19 9.62
CA TRP A 149 3.89 12.27 9.79
C TRP A 149 3.18 11.05 9.19
N ALA A 150 2.11 10.63 9.84
CA ALA A 150 1.25 9.58 9.33
C ALA A 150 -0.22 9.79 9.69
N ASP A 151 -1.11 9.37 8.78
CA ASP A 151 -2.51 9.11 9.10
C ASP A 151 -2.67 7.63 9.42
N HIS A 152 -3.35 7.36 10.51
CA HIS A 152 -3.65 6.02 10.97
C HIS A 152 -5.16 5.81 11.06
N PHE A 153 -5.69 5.04 10.13
CA PHE A 153 -7.10 4.68 10.07
C PHE A 153 -7.32 3.31 10.70
N VAL A 154 -8.24 3.22 11.63
CA VAL A 154 -8.60 1.97 12.31
C VAL A 154 -10.09 1.73 12.24
N LYS A 155 -10.49 0.51 11.92
CA LYS A 155 -11.87 0.06 11.93
C LYS A 155 -12.21 -0.59 13.27
N LEU A 156 -13.01 0.10 14.08
CA LEU A 156 -13.51 -0.39 15.36
C LEU A 156 -15.02 -0.52 15.27
N GLU A 157 -15.55 -1.70 15.55
CA GLU A 157 -17.00 -1.99 15.52
C GLU A 157 -17.68 -1.54 14.20
N GLY A 158 -16.97 -1.68 13.08
CA GLY A 158 -17.45 -1.29 11.75
C GLY A 158 -17.27 0.19 11.40
N ILE A 159 -16.83 1.02 12.32
CA ILE A 159 -16.60 2.45 12.13
C ILE A 159 -15.11 2.73 11.92
N TRP A 160 -14.79 3.48 10.87
CA TRP A 160 -13.43 3.94 10.62
C TRP A 160 -13.15 5.24 11.38
N THR A 161 -12.11 5.23 12.19
CA THR A 161 -11.56 6.40 12.88
C THR A 161 -10.20 6.75 12.28
N ILE A 162 -9.82 8.02 12.35
CA ILE A 162 -8.51 8.51 11.93
C ILE A 162 -7.79 9.14 13.11
N ARG A 163 -6.48 8.90 13.17
CA ARG A 163 -5.56 9.57 14.10
C ARG A 163 -4.36 10.06 13.31
N GLU A 164 -3.94 11.27 13.54
CA GLU A 164 -2.69 11.81 13.04
C GLU A 164 -1.59 11.60 14.09
N THR A 165 -0.38 11.29 13.65
CA THR A 165 0.75 11.11 14.56
C THR A 165 2.05 11.58 13.93
N GLU A 166 2.97 12.05 14.79
CA GLU A 166 4.28 12.60 14.44
C GLU A 166 5.43 11.89 15.19
N ARG A 167 5.17 10.83 15.92
CA ARG A 167 6.18 10.14 16.76
C ARG A 167 6.21 8.63 16.55
N SER A 168 5.05 7.99 16.65
CA SER A 168 4.92 6.55 16.52
C SER A 168 3.51 6.17 16.13
N ILE A 169 3.36 5.03 15.49
CA ILE A 169 2.08 4.43 15.14
C ILE A 169 1.93 3.15 15.96
N GLU A 170 1.05 3.18 16.95
CA GLU A 170 0.67 1.99 17.71
C GLU A 170 -0.41 1.26 16.93
N LEU A 171 -0.03 0.16 16.26
CA LEU A 171 -0.95 -0.64 15.46
C LEU A 171 -1.94 -1.36 16.38
N VAL A 172 -3.21 -1.39 15.96
CA VAL A 172 -4.32 -1.93 16.76
C VAL A 172 -4.62 -3.38 16.40
N THR A 173 -4.49 -3.73 15.11
CA THR A 173 -4.82 -5.08 14.63
C THR A 173 -3.70 -6.08 14.85
N VAL A 174 -2.48 -5.60 15.04
CA VAL A 174 -1.28 -6.41 15.30
C VAL A 174 -0.44 -5.79 16.40
N PRO A 175 0.26 -6.58 17.24
CA PRO A 175 1.03 -6.08 18.37
C PRO A 175 2.37 -5.46 17.92
N CYS A 176 2.31 -4.38 17.15
CA CYS A 176 3.47 -3.68 16.62
C CYS A 176 3.39 -2.19 16.88
N VAL A 177 4.55 -1.58 17.08
CA VAL A 177 4.72 -0.13 17.15
C VAL A 177 5.73 0.28 16.07
N LEU A 178 5.33 1.18 15.20
CA LEU A 178 6.21 1.78 14.20
C LEU A 178 6.69 3.14 14.73
N SER A 179 7.87 3.15 15.33
CA SER A 179 8.50 4.39 15.79
C SER A 179 9.03 5.19 14.59
N PHE A 180 8.83 6.51 14.60
CA PHE A 180 9.34 7.37 13.52
C PHE A 180 10.86 7.43 13.49
N SER A 181 11.55 7.24 14.63
CA SER A 181 13.01 7.11 14.65
C SER A 181 13.50 5.92 13.81
N GLU A 182 12.73 4.83 13.78
CA GLU A 182 13.08 3.63 13.03
C GLU A 182 12.62 3.72 11.57
N ILE A 183 11.34 4.09 11.32
CA ILE A 183 10.82 4.12 9.95
C ILE A 183 11.43 5.24 9.09
N TYR A 184 11.95 6.31 9.71
CA TYR A 184 12.68 7.38 9.00
C TYR A 184 14.21 7.29 9.18
N ASP A 185 14.74 6.13 9.65
CA ASP A 185 16.21 5.97 9.75
C ASP A 185 16.85 6.21 8.38
N ARG A 186 17.88 7.07 8.35
CA ARG A 186 18.62 7.51 7.16
C ARG A 186 17.79 8.20 6.07
N VAL A 187 16.56 8.61 6.37
CA VAL A 187 15.73 9.41 5.47
C VAL A 187 16.10 10.88 5.62
N GLU A 188 16.54 11.50 4.55
CA GLU A 188 16.85 12.93 4.52
C GLU A 188 15.56 13.71 4.23
N LEU A 189 14.94 14.24 5.28
CA LEU A 189 13.75 15.08 5.14
C LEU A 189 14.17 16.48 4.70
N VAL A 190 13.93 16.79 3.45
CA VAL A 190 14.20 18.12 2.90
C VAL A 190 13.14 19.09 3.41
N ALA A 191 13.54 20.07 4.22
CA ALA A 191 12.65 21.15 4.64
C ALA A 191 12.03 21.80 3.38
N ARG A 192 10.71 21.80 3.28
CA ARG A 192 10.02 22.51 2.17
C ARG A 192 10.41 23.97 2.23
N LYS A 193 11.15 24.46 1.23
CA LYS A 193 11.33 25.90 1.02
C LYS A 193 9.95 26.47 0.70
N GLY A 194 9.33 27.18 1.66
CA GLY A 194 8.12 27.96 1.42
C GLY A 194 6.91 27.63 2.27
N ALA A 195 7.08 27.49 3.59
CA ALA A 195 6.03 27.76 4.56
C ALA A 195 6.60 28.81 5.53
N GLU A 196 6.66 30.05 5.07
CA GLU A 196 6.70 31.17 6.01
C GLU A 196 5.31 31.35 6.65
N PRO A 197 5.25 31.69 7.93
CA PRO A 197 4.03 31.80 8.72
C PRO A 197 3.10 32.91 8.25
#